data_78dca6cbff63632d778f651f8feab975
#
_entry.id   78dca6cbff63632d778f651f8feab975
#
_cell.length_a   1.000
_cell.length_b   1.000
_cell.length_c   1.000
_cell.angle_alpha   90.00
_cell.angle_beta   90.00
_cell.angle_gamma   90.00
#
_symmetry.space_group_name_H-M   'P 1'
#
loop_
_entity.id
_entity.type
_entity.pdbx_description
1 polymer ?
#
loop_
_entity_poly.entity_id
_entity_poly.type
_entity_poly.pdbx_seq_one_letter_code
_entity_poly.pdbx_strand_id
1 'polypeptide(L)'
;MKVQISYACDLEDTPKAISELLSNLMENHLPLVSIDVQDAVSYSNEKNVSNALEAIDEARIKLAKLDNRLMDCASILAGYAKANADLSLGEP
;
A
#
# COMPACT_ATOMS: atom_id res chain seq x y z
N MET A 1 -13.40 -4.20 3.64
CA MET A 1 -13.41 -3.97 3.00
C MET A 1 -13.39 -3.54 2.29
N LYS A 2 -13.38 -3.42 1.89
CA LYS A 2 -13.26 -3.02 1.19
C LYS A 2 -13.57 -2.49 0.37
N VAL A 3 -13.47 -2.03 0.03
CA VAL A 3 -13.69 -1.44 -0.65
C VAL A 3 -14.26 -1.22 -1.42
N GLN A 4 -14.59 -0.83 -1.60
CA GLN A 4 -15.10 -0.70 -2.37
C GLN A 4 -15.06 0.26 -3.22
N ILE A 5 -14.34 0.40 -3.69
CA ILE A 5 -13.99 1.22 -4.65
C ILE A 5 -14.77 1.19 -5.80
N SER A 6 -15.32 0.21 -5.98
CA SER A 6 -16.12 0.00 -7.10
C SER A 6 -17.12 1.04 -7.34
N TYR A 7 -17.44 1.77 -6.37
CA TYR A 7 -18.57 2.59 -6.45
C TYR A 7 -18.56 3.61 -7.53
N ALA A 8 -17.47 4.15 -7.87
CA ALA A 8 -17.51 5.29 -8.75
C ALA A 8 -16.53 5.24 -9.87
N CYS A 9 -15.95 4.13 -10.13
CA CYS A 9 -14.86 4.10 -11.08
C CYS A 9 -15.26 3.32 -12.31
N ASP A 10 -15.21 3.95 -13.48
CA ASP A 10 -15.39 3.23 -14.74
C ASP A 10 -14.15 2.37 -14.94
N LEU A 11 -14.32 1.28 -15.67
CA LEU A 11 -13.23 0.36 -15.91
C LEU A 11 -11.99 1.05 -16.44
N GLU A 12 -12.15 1.94 -17.40
CA GLU A 12 -11.02 2.61 -18.02
C GLU A 12 -10.33 3.60 -17.10
N ASP A 13 -10.98 4.00 -16.00
CA ASP A 13 -10.40 4.92 -15.04
C ASP A 13 -9.71 4.18 -13.89
N THR A 14 -9.76 2.87 -13.89
CA THR A 14 -9.18 2.07 -12.81
C THR A 14 -7.69 2.32 -12.61
N PRO A 15 -6.84 2.32 -13.66
CA PRO A 15 -5.42 2.55 -13.42
C PRO A 15 -5.14 3.91 -12.79
N LYS A 16 -5.89 4.94 -13.16
CA LYS A 16 -5.69 6.26 -12.58
C LYS A 16 -6.09 6.28 -11.11
N ALA A 17 -7.22 5.64 -10.78
CA ALA A 17 -7.67 5.57 -9.40
C ALA A 17 -6.62 4.84 -8.54
N ILE A 18 -6.05 3.76 -9.07
CA ILE A 18 -5.01 3.03 -8.33
C ILE A 18 -3.74 3.86 -8.20
N SER A 19 -3.38 4.61 -9.25
CA SER A 19 -2.24 5.50 -9.19
C SER A 19 -2.39 6.50 -8.04
N GLU A 20 -3.59 7.03 -7.86
CA GLU A 20 -3.85 7.98 -6.78
C GLU A 20 -3.74 7.31 -5.42
N LEU A 21 -4.24 6.07 -5.29
CA LEU A 21 -4.11 5.33 -4.05
C LEU A 21 -2.64 5.05 -3.73
N LEU A 22 -1.86 4.66 -4.74
CA LEU A 22 -0.43 4.38 -4.55
C LEU A 22 0.32 5.64 -4.16
N SER A 23 -0.01 6.78 -4.77
CA SER A 23 0.58 8.06 -4.40
C SER A 23 0.29 8.41 -2.95
N ASN A 24 -0.94 8.16 -2.51
CA ASN A 24 -1.33 8.41 -1.13
C ASN A 24 -0.51 7.55 -0.18
N LEU A 25 -0.31 6.27 -0.50
CA LEU A 25 0.51 5.39 0.33
C LEU A 25 1.94 5.89 0.42
N MET A 26 2.49 6.35 -0.71
CA MET A 26 3.84 6.84 -0.76
C MET A 26 4.02 8.13 0.03
N GLU A 27 3.06 9.02 -0.04
CA GLU A 27 3.17 10.33 0.57
C GLU A 27 2.79 10.36 2.04
N ASN A 28 1.83 9.54 2.44
CA ASN A 28 1.25 9.63 3.77
C ASN A 28 1.54 8.44 4.68
N HIS A 29 1.94 7.30 4.12
CA HIS A 29 2.16 6.09 4.93
C HIS A 29 3.62 5.67 5.00
N LEU A 30 4.32 5.67 3.88
CA LEU A 30 5.74 5.30 3.87
C LEU A 30 6.60 6.17 4.78
N PRO A 31 6.40 7.51 4.82
CA PRO A 31 7.22 8.33 5.70
C PRO A 31 7.09 7.95 7.16
N LEU A 32 5.95 7.42 7.59
CA LEU A 32 5.76 7.00 8.97
C LEU A 32 6.64 5.80 9.32
N VAL A 33 6.81 4.88 8.37
CA VAL A 33 7.71 3.75 8.55
C VAL A 33 9.15 4.24 8.69
N SER A 34 9.52 5.21 7.86
CA SER A 34 10.87 5.79 7.91
C SER A 34 11.15 6.41 9.27
N ILE A 35 10.16 7.11 9.84
CA ILE A 35 10.30 7.73 11.16
C ILE A 35 10.53 6.66 12.22
N ASP A 36 9.78 5.57 12.18
CA ASP A 36 9.95 4.50 13.16
C ASP A 36 11.34 3.88 13.07
N VAL A 37 11.85 3.70 11.85
CA VAL A 37 13.19 3.15 11.66
C VAL A 37 14.25 4.13 12.17
N GLN A 38 14.04 5.42 11.94
CA GLN A 38 14.95 6.44 12.47
C GLN A 38 14.96 6.42 13.99
N ASP A 39 13.81 6.25 14.62
CA ASP A 39 13.72 6.16 16.06
C ASP A 39 14.49 4.93 16.56
N ALA A 40 14.36 3.81 15.85
CA ALA A 40 15.07 2.59 16.20
C ALA A 40 16.58 2.81 16.13
N VAL A 41 17.05 3.55 15.12
CA VAL A 41 18.48 3.88 15.00
C VAL A 41 18.93 4.69 16.20
N SER A 42 18.17 5.72 16.55
CA SER A 42 18.52 6.59 17.68
C SER A 42 18.55 5.82 18.99
N TYR A 43 17.52 5.02 19.25
CA TYR A 43 17.48 4.23 20.48
C TYR A 43 18.60 3.20 20.53
N SER A 44 18.94 2.61 19.40
CA SER A 44 20.03 1.65 19.34
C SER A 44 21.36 2.29 19.66
N ASN A 45 21.58 3.50 19.12
CA ASN A 45 22.80 4.24 19.39
C ASN A 45 22.92 4.61 20.87
N GLU A 46 21.79 4.83 21.54
CA GLU A 46 21.77 5.14 22.96
C GLU A 46 21.76 3.90 23.82
N LYS A 47 21.80 2.73 23.20
CA LYS A 47 21.72 1.44 23.88
C LYS A 47 20.40 1.24 24.64
N ASN A 48 19.38 1.94 24.22
CA ASN A 48 18.04 1.77 24.77
C ASN A 48 17.34 0.67 23.99
N VAL A 49 17.67 -0.55 24.33
CA VAL A 49 17.23 -1.72 23.57
C VAL A 49 15.71 -1.89 23.57
N SER A 50 15.09 -1.65 24.71
CA SER A 50 13.65 -1.80 24.84
C SER A 50 12.89 -0.90 23.89
N ASN A 51 13.25 0.38 23.84
CA ASN A 51 12.58 1.31 22.94
C ASN A 51 12.94 1.05 21.48
N ALA A 52 14.17 0.59 21.23
CA ALA A 52 14.55 0.22 19.86
C ALA A 52 13.67 -0.93 19.36
N LEU A 53 13.43 -1.94 20.20
CA LEU A 53 12.58 -3.06 19.83
C LEU A 53 11.15 -2.61 19.55
N GLU A 54 10.63 -1.70 20.36
CA GLU A 54 9.29 -1.16 20.15
C GLU A 54 9.20 -0.42 18.82
N ALA A 55 10.21 0.39 18.50
CA ALA A 55 10.21 1.16 17.26
C ALA A 55 10.27 0.22 16.05
N ILE A 56 11.08 -0.83 16.13
CA ILE A 56 11.18 -1.82 15.07
C ILE A 56 9.83 -2.51 14.89
N ASP A 57 9.17 -2.87 15.99
CA ASP A 57 7.89 -3.55 15.92
C ASP A 57 6.83 -2.65 15.30
N GLU A 58 6.81 -1.37 15.64
CA GLU A 58 5.89 -0.41 15.03
C GLU A 58 6.11 -0.32 13.52
N ALA A 59 7.37 -0.28 13.09
CA ALA A 59 7.70 -0.24 11.67
C ALA A 59 7.17 -1.50 10.98
N ARG A 60 7.33 -2.66 11.60
CA ARG A 60 6.88 -3.91 11.03
C ARG A 60 5.37 -3.96 10.89
N ILE A 61 4.65 -3.47 11.90
CA ILE A 61 3.19 -3.42 11.86
C ILE A 61 2.73 -2.53 10.71
N LYS A 62 3.33 -1.35 10.58
CA LYS A 62 2.99 -0.42 9.51
C LYS A 62 3.30 -1.01 8.15
N LEU A 63 4.42 -1.72 8.03
CA LEU A 63 4.77 -2.37 6.77
C LEU A 63 3.78 -3.46 6.39
N ALA A 64 3.29 -4.23 7.37
CA ALA A 64 2.30 -5.26 7.12
C ALA A 64 1.00 -4.66 6.60
N LYS A 65 0.57 -3.54 7.19
CA LYS A 65 -0.63 -2.85 6.73
C LYS A 65 -0.43 -2.30 5.32
N LEU A 66 0.75 -1.75 5.06
CA LEU A 66 1.07 -1.22 3.76
C LEU A 66 1.08 -2.33 2.71
N ASP A 67 1.65 -3.47 3.07
CA ASP A 67 1.70 -4.62 2.17
C ASP A 67 0.28 -5.07 1.80
N ASN A 68 -0.62 -5.11 2.76
CA ASN A 68 -2.01 -5.47 2.47
C ASN A 68 -2.66 -4.49 1.50
N ARG A 69 -2.39 -3.20 1.65
CA ARG A 69 -2.95 -2.22 0.72
C ARG A 69 -2.35 -2.35 -0.66
N LEU A 70 -1.06 -2.66 -0.74
CA LEU A 70 -0.41 -2.91 -2.03
C LEU A 70 -0.98 -4.15 -2.69
N MET A 71 -1.28 -5.19 -1.92
CA MET A 71 -1.91 -6.39 -2.45
C MET A 71 -3.30 -6.07 -3.02
N ASP A 72 -4.06 -5.24 -2.32
CA ASP A 72 -5.37 -4.84 -2.81
C ASP A 72 -5.25 -4.09 -4.13
N CYS A 73 -4.30 -3.17 -4.23
CA CYS A 73 -4.06 -2.43 -5.47
C CYS A 73 -3.66 -3.39 -6.60
N ALA A 74 -2.79 -4.35 -6.29
CA ALA A 74 -2.36 -5.32 -7.28
C ALA A 74 -3.53 -6.17 -7.76
N SER A 75 -4.40 -6.58 -6.83
CA SER A 75 -5.58 -7.38 -7.18
C SER A 75 -6.53 -6.61 -8.07
N ILE A 76 -6.74 -5.34 -7.77
CA ILE A 76 -7.62 -4.49 -8.57
C ILE A 76 -7.06 -4.31 -9.97
N LEU A 77 -5.76 -4.04 -10.08
CA LEU A 77 -5.13 -3.89 -11.38
C LEU A 77 -5.15 -5.20 -12.18
N ALA A 78 -4.95 -6.33 -11.50
CA ALA A 78 -5.02 -7.62 -12.16
C ALA A 78 -6.43 -7.89 -12.69
N GLY A 79 -7.45 -7.52 -11.88
CA GLY A 79 -8.83 -7.64 -12.32
C GLY A 79 -9.13 -6.74 -13.52
N TYR A 80 -8.59 -5.54 -13.49
CA TYR A 80 -8.73 -4.61 -14.60
C TYR A 80 -8.10 -5.20 -15.87
N ALA A 81 -6.89 -5.75 -15.76
CA ALA A 81 -6.19 -6.32 -16.90
C ALA A 81 -6.98 -7.48 -17.48
N LYS A 82 -7.56 -8.32 -16.63
CA LYS A 82 -8.36 -9.44 -17.09
C LYS A 82 -9.62 -8.97 -17.77
N ALA A 83 -10.32 -8.02 -17.17
CA ALA A 83 -11.56 -7.50 -17.75
C ALA A 83 -11.29 -6.84 -19.10
N ASN A 84 -10.19 -6.12 -19.19
CA ASN A 84 -9.83 -5.45 -20.43
C ASN A 84 -9.47 -6.46 -21.51
N ALA A 85 -8.79 -7.53 -21.16
CA ALA A 85 -8.46 -8.59 -22.10
C ALA A 85 -9.72 -9.33 -22.56
N ASP A 86 -10.64 -9.60 -21.62
CA ASP A 86 -11.89 -10.27 -21.95
C ASP A 86 -12.72 -9.42 -22.91
N LEU A 87 -12.75 -8.11 -22.72
CA LEU A 87 -13.44 -7.21 -23.63
C LEU A 87 -12.82 -7.26 -25.02
N SER A 88 -11.50 -7.29 -25.10
CA SER A 88 -10.82 -7.39 -26.38
C SER A 88 -11.11 -8.68 -27.08
N LEU A 89 -11.12 -9.78 -26.34
CA LEU A 89 -11.38 -11.08 -26.92
C LEU A 89 -12.84 -11.25 -27.31
N GLY A 90 -13.71 -10.54 -26.63
CA GLY A 90 -15.13 -10.62 -26.90
C GLY A 90 -15.56 -9.83 -28.11
N GLU A 91 -14.70 -9.01 -28.68
CA GLU A 91 -15.05 -8.22 -29.84
C GLU A 91 -15.10 -9.09 -31.07
N PRO A 92 -16.16 -9.03 -31.81
CA PRO A 92 -16.26 -9.83 -33.01
C PRO A 92 -15.33 -9.36 -34.08
#